data_f5ae41858012478d8253f24ae7789d0c
#
_entry.id   f5ae41858012478d8253f24ae7789d0c
#
_cell.length_a   1.000
_cell.length_b   1.000
_cell.length_c   1.000
_cell.angle_alpha   90.00
_cell.angle_beta   90.00
_cell.angle_gamma   90.00
#
_symmetry.space_group_name_H-M   'P 1'
#
loop_
_entity.id
_entity.type
_entity.pdbx_description
1 polymer ?
#
loop_
_entity_poly.entity_id
_entity_poly.type
_entity_poly.pdbx_seq_one_letter_code
_entity_poly.pdbx_strand_id
1 'polypeptide(L)'
;ELGRDKVSALMTTCSDSLSQIKSIVDEYVKLGFEGLFIRSLNPYGDAIKNRLYYSPESFFEMYKTGLEYIVELNQKGVFFVEYLTELLWKRIMTPYPTGFVDLQSPSGAGISGVIYDYNGDVYPADEGRMLARMGNTHFKLGNVYSNSYDSIFDGELMHSIVKDSCIETIPGCSDCVYYL
;
A
#
# COMPACT_ATOMS: atom_id res chain seq x y z
N GLU A 1 18.32 -0.67 -22.24
CA GLU A 1 18.03 0.22 -21.09
C GLU A 1 16.53 0.43 -21.01
N LEU A 2 15.94 0.26 -19.81
CA LEU A 2 14.55 0.57 -19.57
C LEU A 2 14.38 2.10 -19.60
N GLY A 3 13.37 2.59 -20.32
CA GLY A 3 13.02 4.02 -20.31
C GLY A 3 12.57 4.48 -18.93
N ARG A 4 12.68 5.78 -18.62
CA ARG A 4 12.27 6.35 -17.33
C ARG A 4 10.77 6.17 -17.06
N ASP A 5 9.97 6.04 -18.11
CA ASP A 5 8.55 5.72 -18.08
C ASP A 5 8.22 4.31 -17.51
N LYS A 6 9.24 3.47 -17.31
CA LYS A 6 9.13 2.13 -16.74
C LYS A 6 9.52 2.04 -15.27
N VAL A 7 9.89 3.15 -14.66
CA VAL A 7 10.33 3.20 -13.25
C VAL A 7 9.53 4.26 -12.51
N SER A 8 8.86 3.86 -11.43
CA SER A 8 8.16 4.76 -10.52
C SER A 8 8.89 4.88 -9.19
N ALA A 9 8.76 6.04 -8.56
CA ALA A 9 9.34 6.29 -7.25
C ALA A 9 8.38 5.87 -6.13
N LEU A 10 8.90 5.14 -5.16
CA LEU A 10 8.22 4.76 -3.94
C LEU A 10 9.04 5.19 -2.74
N MET A 11 8.47 6.04 -1.90
CA MET A 11 9.10 6.51 -0.67
C MET A 11 8.48 5.80 0.53
N THR A 12 9.30 5.20 1.38
CA THR A 12 8.90 4.81 2.73
C THR A 12 9.33 5.90 3.71
N THR A 13 8.37 6.52 4.39
CA THR A 13 8.63 7.60 5.34
C THR A 13 9.21 7.05 6.63
N CYS A 14 10.27 7.65 7.13
CA CYS A 14 10.80 7.41 8.48
C CYS A 14 10.81 8.74 9.28
N SER A 15 11.11 8.66 10.58
CA SER A 15 11.16 9.86 11.44
C SER A 15 12.04 10.99 10.88
N ASP A 16 13.18 10.62 10.30
CA ASP A 16 14.15 11.60 9.77
C ASP A 16 13.67 12.29 8.48
N SER A 17 12.77 11.64 7.71
CA SER A 17 12.24 12.20 6.47
C SER A 17 11.06 13.17 6.68
N LEU A 18 10.44 13.19 7.87
CA LEU A 18 9.25 14.02 8.13
C LEU A 18 9.48 15.51 7.87
N SER A 19 10.63 16.05 8.26
CA SER A 19 10.98 17.46 8.06
C SER A 19 11.54 17.78 6.67
N GLN A 20 11.77 16.76 5.82
CA GLN A 20 12.52 16.90 4.57
C GLN A 20 11.65 16.71 3.32
N ILE A 21 10.34 16.64 3.45
CA ILE A 21 9.45 16.26 2.34
C ILE A 21 9.63 17.13 1.09
N LYS A 22 9.81 18.44 1.23
CA LYS A 22 10.03 19.33 0.08
C LYS A 22 11.34 19.02 -0.64
N SER A 23 12.44 18.85 0.10
CA SER A 23 13.74 18.49 -0.47
C SER A 23 13.73 17.12 -1.14
N ILE A 24 12.95 16.16 -0.59
CA ILE A 24 12.76 14.84 -1.18
C ILE A 24 12.02 14.97 -2.52
N VAL A 25 10.94 15.73 -2.58
CA VAL A 25 10.21 15.99 -3.83
C VAL A 25 11.11 16.66 -4.86
N ASP A 26 11.88 17.69 -4.46
CA ASP A 26 12.82 18.38 -5.36
C ASP A 26 13.85 17.42 -5.96
N GLU A 27 14.37 16.48 -5.17
CA GLU A 27 15.34 15.51 -5.68
C GLU A 27 14.72 14.56 -6.71
N TYR A 28 13.48 14.09 -6.50
CA TYR A 28 12.79 13.27 -7.49
C TYR A 28 12.45 14.04 -8.77
N VAL A 29 12.02 15.30 -8.64
CA VAL A 29 11.82 16.20 -9.79
C VAL A 29 13.13 16.37 -10.59
N LYS A 30 14.22 16.66 -9.91
CA LYS A 30 15.56 16.81 -10.50
C LYS A 30 16.04 15.54 -11.22
N LEU A 31 15.72 14.37 -10.67
CA LEU A 31 16.00 13.07 -11.28
C LEU A 31 15.10 12.76 -12.47
N GLY A 32 14.09 13.59 -12.75
CA GLY A 32 13.17 13.47 -13.87
C GLY A 32 12.03 12.47 -13.65
N PHE A 33 11.65 12.21 -12.40
CA PHE A 33 10.43 11.48 -12.09
C PHE A 33 9.20 12.39 -12.25
N GLU A 34 8.10 11.81 -12.69
CA GLU A 34 6.82 12.51 -12.85
C GLU A 34 5.92 12.40 -11.61
N GLY A 35 6.34 11.65 -10.61
CA GLY A 35 5.58 11.49 -9.37
C GLY A 35 6.27 10.61 -8.35
N LEU A 36 5.65 10.55 -7.18
CA LEU A 36 6.14 9.85 -6.01
C LEU A 36 4.96 9.20 -5.26
N PHE A 37 5.11 7.96 -4.82
CA PHE A 37 4.20 7.32 -3.88
C PHE A 37 4.75 7.50 -2.46
N ILE A 38 4.09 8.31 -1.64
CA ILE A 38 4.49 8.56 -0.25
C ILE A 38 3.79 7.54 0.65
N ARG A 39 4.53 6.55 1.13
CA ARG A 39 4.01 5.53 2.06
C ARG A 39 4.40 5.82 3.49
N SER A 40 3.46 5.58 4.41
CA SER A 40 3.77 5.51 5.83
C SER A 40 4.66 4.29 6.12
N LEU A 41 5.44 4.39 7.19
CA LEU A 41 6.22 3.27 7.68
C LEU A 41 5.30 2.26 8.38
N ASN A 42 5.37 1.00 7.98
CA ASN A 42 4.75 -0.07 8.73
C ASN A 42 5.60 -0.37 9.98
N PRO A 43 5.01 -0.39 11.18
CA PRO A 43 5.74 -0.60 12.44
C PRO A 43 6.08 -2.09 12.65
N TYR A 44 6.83 -2.68 11.72
CA TYR A 44 7.23 -4.10 11.77
C TYR A 44 8.76 -4.26 11.68
N GLY A 45 9.27 -5.37 12.20
CA GLY A 45 10.65 -5.80 12.03
C GLY A 45 11.66 -4.76 12.47
N ASP A 46 12.53 -4.35 11.56
CA ASP A 46 13.62 -3.42 11.86
C ASP A 46 13.16 -1.97 12.14
N ALA A 47 11.97 -1.59 11.69
CA ALA A 47 11.40 -0.28 12.03
C ALA A 47 11.17 -0.13 13.53
N ILE A 48 10.71 -1.18 14.21
CA ILE A 48 10.56 -1.21 15.67
C ILE A 48 11.92 -1.18 16.35
N LYS A 49 12.85 -2.04 15.92
CA LYS A 49 14.19 -2.15 16.51
C LYS A 49 14.97 -0.84 16.45
N ASN A 50 14.88 -0.14 15.33
CA ASN A 50 15.62 1.09 15.08
C ASN A 50 14.83 2.37 15.48
N ARG A 51 13.65 2.23 16.08
CA ARG A 51 12.81 3.35 16.54
C ARG A 51 12.53 4.40 15.45
N LEU A 52 12.32 3.94 14.22
CA LEU A 52 12.05 4.80 13.06
C LEU A 52 10.59 5.27 12.96
N TYR A 53 9.76 4.88 13.93
CA TYR A 53 8.34 5.20 13.96
C TYR A 53 8.07 6.64 14.39
N TYR A 54 6.91 7.11 14.03
CA TYR A 54 6.37 8.44 14.34
C TYR A 54 4.86 8.31 14.58
N SER A 55 4.23 9.39 15.06
CA SER A 55 2.79 9.39 15.25
C SER A 55 2.05 9.55 13.91
N PRO A 56 0.81 9.04 13.76
CA PRO A 56 -0.02 9.29 12.59
C PRO A 56 -0.19 10.80 12.29
N GLU A 57 -0.33 11.63 13.32
CA GLU A 57 -0.47 13.08 13.17
C GLU A 57 0.76 13.69 12.52
N SER A 58 1.98 13.26 12.92
CA SER A 58 3.23 13.72 12.32
C SER A 58 3.32 13.35 10.85
N PHE A 59 2.83 12.15 10.48
CA PHE A 59 2.76 11.74 9.09
C PHE A 59 1.79 12.61 8.30
N PHE A 60 0.59 12.86 8.82
CA PHE A 60 -0.41 13.68 8.13
C PHE A 60 0.05 15.12 7.92
N GLU A 61 0.71 15.72 8.89
CA GLU A 61 1.28 17.07 8.73
C GLU A 61 2.38 17.10 7.65
N MET A 62 3.27 16.12 7.63
CA MET A 62 4.28 15.98 6.58
C MET A 62 3.61 15.76 5.23
N TYR A 63 2.65 14.84 5.14
CA TYR A 63 1.94 14.51 3.91
C TYR A 63 1.21 15.73 3.33
N LYS A 64 0.49 16.48 4.17
CA LYS A 64 -0.17 17.73 3.80
C LYS A 64 0.83 18.75 3.26
N THR A 65 1.94 18.97 3.97
CA THR A 65 3.02 19.87 3.53
C THR A 65 3.59 19.45 2.17
N GLY A 66 3.76 18.15 1.95
CA GLY A 66 4.20 17.59 0.67
C GLY A 66 3.22 17.82 -0.46
N LEU A 67 1.92 17.57 -0.22
CA LEU A 67 0.87 17.81 -1.21
C LEU A 67 0.74 19.30 -1.58
N GLU A 68 0.72 20.19 -0.59
CA GLU A 68 0.68 21.63 -0.83
C GLU A 68 1.86 22.06 -1.72
N TYR A 69 3.05 21.54 -1.42
CA TYR A 69 4.25 21.83 -2.23
C TYR A 69 4.16 21.28 -3.65
N ILE A 70 3.66 20.05 -3.84
CA ILE A 70 3.43 19.45 -5.16
C ILE A 70 2.42 20.29 -5.96
N VAL A 71 1.36 20.79 -5.34
CA VAL A 71 0.39 21.69 -5.98
C VAL A 71 1.09 23.00 -6.43
N GLU A 72 1.94 23.59 -5.57
CA GLU A 72 2.72 24.77 -5.94
C GLU A 72 3.64 24.54 -7.14
N LEU A 73 4.30 23.38 -7.21
CA LEU A 73 5.15 23.00 -8.35
C LEU A 73 4.33 22.90 -9.64
N ASN A 74 3.18 22.25 -9.59
CA ASN A 74 2.29 22.12 -10.74
C ASN A 74 1.76 23.50 -11.23
N GLN A 75 1.43 24.41 -10.30
CA GLN A 75 1.03 25.79 -10.63
C GLN A 75 2.16 26.57 -11.31
N LYS A 76 3.42 26.22 -11.03
CA LYS A 76 4.61 26.80 -11.68
C LYS A 76 4.99 26.10 -13.00
N GLY A 77 4.18 25.13 -13.45
CA GLY A 77 4.41 24.39 -14.69
C GLY A 77 5.36 23.18 -14.56
N VAL A 78 5.72 22.78 -13.34
CA VAL A 78 6.48 21.55 -13.08
C VAL A 78 5.49 20.44 -12.78
N PHE A 79 5.27 19.55 -13.74
CA PHE A 79 4.35 18.41 -13.56
C PHE A 79 4.94 17.42 -12.54
N PHE A 80 4.18 17.15 -11.47
CA PHE A 80 4.53 16.13 -10.47
C PHE A 80 3.28 15.63 -9.76
N VAL A 81 3.17 14.33 -9.52
CA VAL A 81 1.99 13.66 -8.95
C VAL A 81 2.36 12.94 -7.64
N GLU A 82 1.50 13.02 -6.64
CA GLU A 82 1.51 12.09 -5.52
C GLU A 82 0.52 10.96 -5.81
N TYR A 83 1.04 9.72 -5.99
CA TYR A 83 0.26 8.62 -6.55
C TYR A 83 -0.83 8.09 -5.62
N LEU A 84 -0.66 8.13 -4.29
CA LEU A 84 -1.73 7.71 -3.37
C LEU A 84 -2.91 8.69 -3.43
N THR A 85 -2.63 9.98 -3.45
CA THR A 85 -3.67 11.02 -3.63
C THR A 85 -4.40 10.85 -4.96
N GLU A 86 -3.67 10.57 -6.05
CA GLU A 86 -4.29 10.30 -7.35
C GLU A 86 -5.23 9.09 -7.30
N LEU A 87 -4.80 8.00 -6.66
CA LEU A 87 -5.64 6.79 -6.48
C LEU A 87 -6.90 7.08 -5.67
N LEU A 88 -6.75 7.78 -4.54
CA LEU A 88 -7.88 8.16 -3.69
C LEU A 88 -8.82 9.13 -4.42
N TRP A 89 -8.27 10.09 -5.15
CA TRP A 89 -9.05 11.01 -5.96
C TRP A 89 -9.87 10.28 -7.02
N LYS A 90 -9.25 9.36 -7.76
CA LYS A 90 -9.96 8.51 -8.73
C LYS A 90 -11.06 7.69 -8.05
N ARG A 91 -10.80 7.12 -6.89
CA ARG A 91 -11.78 6.34 -6.13
C ARG A 91 -12.99 7.16 -5.70
N ILE A 92 -12.77 8.42 -5.27
CA ILE A 92 -13.82 9.33 -4.81
C ILE A 92 -14.61 9.93 -5.99
N MET A 93 -13.93 10.32 -7.05
CA MET A 93 -14.52 11.15 -8.12
C MET A 93 -15.02 10.35 -9.33
N THR A 94 -14.75 9.03 -9.39
CA THR A 94 -15.17 8.22 -10.52
C THR A 94 -15.81 6.89 -10.07
N PRO A 95 -16.74 6.32 -10.87
CA PRO A 95 -17.33 5.02 -10.56
C PRO A 95 -16.43 3.83 -10.96
N TYR A 96 -15.22 4.09 -11.43
CA TYR A 96 -14.32 3.05 -11.96
C TYR A 96 -13.42 2.49 -10.87
N PRO A 97 -13.14 1.17 -10.89
CA PRO A 97 -12.17 0.58 -9.96
C PRO A 97 -10.78 1.14 -10.24
N THR A 98 -10.03 1.42 -9.18
CA THR A 98 -8.65 1.91 -9.27
C THR A 98 -7.65 0.82 -9.66
N GLY A 99 -8.01 -0.46 -9.50
CA GLY A 99 -7.10 -1.60 -9.63
C GLY A 99 -6.11 -1.76 -8.47
N PHE A 100 -6.18 -0.88 -7.47
CA PHE A 100 -5.29 -0.95 -6.31
C PHE A 100 -5.88 -1.92 -5.27
N VAL A 101 -5.09 -2.93 -4.87
CA VAL A 101 -5.55 -4.07 -4.08
C VAL A 101 -6.19 -3.68 -2.75
N ASP A 102 -5.65 -2.65 -2.10
CA ASP A 102 -6.12 -2.17 -0.80
C ASP A 102 -7.42 -1.34 -0.87
N LEU A 103 -7.85 -0.96 -2.09
CA LEU A 103 -9.07 -0.18 -2.34
C LEU A 103 -10.17 -1.02 -3.01
N GLN A 104 -10.08 -2.33 -2.95
CA GLN A 104 -11.08 -3.26 -3.50
C GLN A 104 -11.98 -3.84 -2.40
N SER A 105 -13.20 -4.22 -2.78
CA SER A 105 -14.12 -4.98 -1.94
C SER A 105 -14.69 -6.16 -2.76
N PRO A 106 -14.47 -7.41 -2.34
CA PRO A 106 -13.53 -7.81 -1.28
C PRO A 106 -12.10 -7.38 -1.58
N SER A 107 -11.24 -7.33 -0.54
CA SER A 107 -9.82 -7.01 -0.71
C SER A 107 -9.20 -7.88 -1.80
N GLY A 108 -8.28 -7.31 -2.57
CA GLY A 108 -7.53 -8.06 -3.57
C GLY A 108 -6.54 -9.09 -3.03
N ALA A 109 -6.36 -9.17 -1.70
CA ALA A 109 -5.48 -10.13 -1.07
C ALA A 109 -5.90 -11.58 -1.39
N GLY A 110 -5.00 -12.35 -2.00
CA GLY A 110 -5.27 -13.71 -2.47
C GLY A 110 -6.09 -13.79 -3.77
N ILE A 111 -6.68 -12.68 -4.25
CA ILE A 111 -7.49 -12.62 -5.48
C ILE A 111 -6.73 -11.94 -6.60
N SER A 112 -6.33 -10.68 -6.39
CA SER A 112 -5.58 -9.88 -7.38
C SER A 112 -4.07 -10.11 -7.30
N GLY A 113 -3.59 -10.70 -6.22
CA GLY A 113 -2.20 -11.07 -6.03
C GLY A 113 -2.02 -12.03 -4.87
N VAL A 114 -0.96 -12.83 -4.93
CA VAL A 114 -0.50 -13.73 -3.86
C VAL A 114 1.01 -13.64 -3.73
N ILE A 115 1.52 -13.97 -2.56
CA ILE A 115 2.96 -14.03 -2.30
C ILE A 115 3.38 -15.49 -2.17
N TYR A 116 4.36 -15.87 -2.98
CA TYR A 116 5.10 -17.14 -2.84
C TYR A 116 6.42 -16.84 -2.14
N ASP A 117 6.63 -17.41 -0.97
CA ASP A 117 7.91 -17.26 -0.26
C ASP A 117 8.93 -18.29 -0.79
N TYR A 118 10.21 -18.04 -0.54
CA TYR A 118 11.32 -18.85 -1.06
C TYR A 118 11.28 -20.33 -0.62
N ASN A 119 10.61 -20.64 0.49
CA ASN A 119 10.40 -22.00 1.00
C ASN A 119 9.14 -22.67 0.46
N GLY A 120 8.44 -22.05 -0.51
CA GLY A 120 7.22 -22.52 -1.11
C GLY A 120 5.94 -22.19 -0.34
N ASP A 121 6.02 -21.48 0.77
CA ASP A 121 4.83 -21.02 1.51
C ASP A 121 4.07 -19.97 0.71
N VAL A 122 2.74 -20.01 0.79
CA VAL A 122 1.83 -19.13 0.06
C VAL A 122 1.04 -18.26 1.04
N TYR A 123 0.99 -16.96 0.76
CA TYR A 123 0.30 -15.97 1.57
C TYR A 123 -0.61 -15.09 0.70
N PRO A 124 -1.75 -14.60 1.23
CA PRO A 124 -2.68 -13.77 0.46
C PRO A 124 -2.12 -12.38 0.12
N ALA A 125 -1.20 -11.87 0.94
CA ALA A 125 -0.55 -10.59 0.76
C ALA A 125 0.82 -10.57 1.46
N ASP A 126 1.61 -9.54 1.24
CA ASP A 126 2.94 -9.37 1.83
C ASP A 126 2.88 -9.25 3.37
N GLU A 127 1.84 -8.63 3.89
CA GLU A 127 1.58 -8.51 5.32
C GLU A 127 1.44 -9.88 6.00
N GLY A 128 0.77 -10.83 5.36
CA GLY A 128 0.66 -12.21 5.84
C GLY A 128 2.03 -12.88 5.95
N ARG A 129 2.89 -12.69 4.95
CA ARG A 129 4.27 -13.15 4.97
C ARG A 129 5.10 -12.47 6.05
N MET A 130 4.94 -11.15 6.22
CA MET A 130 5.63 -10.38 7.27
C MET A 130 5.24 -10.87 8.66
N LEU A 131 3.96 -11.11 8.91
CA LEU A 131 3.45 -11.66 10.17
C LEU A 131 4.04 -13.06 10.44
N ALA A 132 4.14 -13.90 9.42
CA ALA A 132 4.76 -15.22 9.56
C ALA A 132 6.23 -15.13 9.97
N ARG A 133 6.99 -14.16 9.44
CA ARG A 133 8.37 -13.86 9.87
C ARG A 133 8.47 -13.40 11.33
N MET A 134 7.39 -12.89 11.89
CA MET A 134 7.27 -12.50 13.30
C MET A 134 6.69 -13.61 14.18
N GLY A 135 6.49 -14.81 13.63
CA GLY A 135 5.98 -15.99 14.35
C GLY A 135 4.47 -16.19 14.28
N ASN A 136 3.72 -15.33 13.59
CA ASN A 136 2.29 -15.48 13.37
C ASN A 136 2.02 -16.04 11.97
N THR A 137 1.73 -17.33 11.86
CA THR A 137 1.49 -18.03 10.59
C THR A 137 0.00 -18.13 10.23
N HIS A 138 -0.88 -17.40 10.90
CA HIS A 138 -2.33 -17.48 10.71
C HIS A 138 -2.75 -17.30 9.24
N PHE A 139 -2.09 -16.40 8.51
CA PHE A 139 -2.40 -16.10 7.11
C PHE A 139 -1.64 -16.97 6.10
N LYS A 140 -1.01 -18.06 6.52
CA LYS A 140 -0.41 -19.00 5.58
C LYS A 140 -1.49 -19.84 4.91
N LEU A 141 -1.71 -19.64 3.61
CA LEU A 141 -2.71 -20.38 2.81
C LEU A 141 -2.30 -21.85 2.57
N GLY A 142 -1.00 -22.10 2.50
CA GLY A 142 -0.46 -23.43 2.27
C GLY A 142 0.99 -23.39 1.81
N ASN A 143 1.43 -24.51 1.19
CA ASN A 143 2.78 -24.63 0.62
C ASN A 143 2.71 -25.36 -0.72
N VAL A 144 3.38 -24.87 -1.74
CA VAL A 144 3.33 -25.40 -3.12
C VAL A 144 3.85 -26.83 -3.24
N TYR A 145 4.65 -27.31 -2.29
CA TYR A 145 5.20 -28.68 -2.31
C TYR A 145 4.28 -29.71 -1.64
N SER A 146 3.35 -29.27 -0.79
CA SER A 146 2.53 -30.17 0.04
C SER A 146 1.02 -30.00 -0.16
N ASN A 147 0.57 -28.91 -0.77
CA ASN A 147 -0.84 -28.59 -0.96
C ASN A 147 -1.22 -28.54 -2.43
N SER A 148 -2.45 -28.94 -2.78
CA SER A 148 -3.01 -28.73 -4.10
C SER A 148 -3.40 -27.28 -4.30
N TYR A 149 -3.55 -26.85 -5.57
CA TYR A 149 -4.05 -25.53 -5.92
C TYR A 149 -5.39 -25.22 -5.22
N ASP A 150 -6.34 -26.13 -5.32
CA ASP A 150 -7.68 -25.95 -4.73
C ASP A 150 -7.61 -25.82 -3.21
N SER A 151 -6.75 -26.60 -2.54
CA SER A 151 -6.62 -26.49 -1.08
C SER A 151 -6.01 -25.16 -0.61
N ILE A 152 -5.23 -24.49 -1.47
CA ILE A 152 -4.64 -23.18 -1.20
C ILE A 152 -5.65 -22.06 -1.49
N PHE A 153 -6.30 -22.10 -2.66
CA PHE A 153 -7.10 -20.97 -3.16
C PHE A 153 -8.61 -21.13 -2.96
N ASP A 154 -9.09 -22.33 -2.64
CA ASP A 154 -10.48 -22.62 -2.30
C ASP A 154 -10.63 -23.18 -0.87
N GLY A 155 -9.62 -22.97 -0.02
CA GLY A 155 -9.62 -23.39 1.37
C GLY A 155 -10.38 -22.43 2.29
N GLU A 156 -10.74 -22.93 3.49
CA GLU A 156 -11.51 -22.17 4.49
C GLU A 156 -10.88 -20.82 4.84
N LEU A 157 -9.55 -20.75 4.95
CA LEU A 157 -8.86 -19.51 5.27
C LEU A 157 -9.03 -18.48 4.16
N MET A 158 -8.92 -18.88 2.88
CA MET A 158 -9.11 -17.99 1.75
C MET A 158 -10.56 -17.46 1.69
N HIS A 159 -11.54 -18.34 1.92
CA HIS A 159 -12.95 -17.95 2.01
C HIS A 159 -13.20 -16.97 3.17
N SER A 160 -12.56 -17.18 4.33
CA SER A 160 -12.65 -16.25 5.46
C SER A 160 -12.08 -14.86 5.09
N ILE A 161 -10.91 -14.82 4.48
CA ILE A 161 -10.27 -13.56 4.04
C ILE A 161 -11.18 -12.79 3.08
N VAL A 162 -11.75 -13.47 2.09
CA VAL A 162 -12.69 -12.86 1.15
C VAL A 162 -13.91 -12.31 1.87
N LYS A 163 -14.56 -13.13 2.69
CA LYS A 163 -15.77 -12.77 3.44
C LYS A 163 -15.52 -11.58 4.38
N ASP A 164 -14.42 -11.63 5.13
CA ASP A 164 -14.10 -10.64 6.16
C ASP A 164 -13.59 -9.31 5.55
N SER A 165 -13.31 -9.29 4.26
CA SER A 165 -12.89 -8.09 3.51
C SER A 165 -13.97 -7.49 2.62
N CYS A 166 -15.20 -8.06 2.61
CA CYS A 166 -16.35 -7.47 1.93
C CYS A 166 -16.91 -6.32 2.78
N ILE A 167 -16.52 -5.09 2.48
CA ILE A 167 -16.92 -3.90 3.25
C ILE A 167 -18.43 -3.68 3.28
N GLU A 168 -19.16 -4.17 2.28
CA GLU A 168 -20.63 -4.13 2.18
C GLU A 168 -21.31 -4.90 3.32
N THR A 169 -20.63 -5.87 3.89
CA THR A 169 -21.17 -6.74 4.96
C THR A 169 -20.58 -6.42 6.35
N ILE A 170 -19.59 -5.54 6.42
CA ILE A 170 -18.93 -5.18 7.67
C ILE A 170 -19.74 -4.08 8.37
N PRO A 171 -20.24 -4.32 9.62
CA PRO A 171 -20.94 -3.29 10.39
C PRO A 171 -20.11 -2.01 10.52
N GLY A 172 -20.72 -0.86 10.25
CA GLY A 172 -20.07 0.45 10.26
C GLY A 172 -19.35 0.82 8.95
N CYS A 173 -18.93 -0.16 8.13
CA CYS A 173 -18.41 0.12 6.80
C CYS A 173 -19.54 0.29 5.79
N SER A 174 -20.56 -0.58 5.85
CA SER A 174 -21.74 -0.51 4.98
C SER A 174 -22.53 0.81 5.10
N ASP A 175 -22.50 1.44 6.28
CA ASP A 175 -23.21 2.71 6.56
C ASP A 175 -22.26 3.92 6.57
N CYS A 176 -21.02 3.74 6.16
CA CYS A 176 -20.00 4.81 6.19
C CYS A 176 -20.25 5.81 5.05
N VAL A 177 -20.23 7.11 5.36
CA VAL A 177 -20.36 8.19 4.36
C VAL A 177 -19.20 8.22 3.36
N TYR A 178 -18.09 7.58 3.66
CA TYR A 178 -16.92 7.42 2.80
C TYR A 178 -16.92 6.08 2.04
N TYR A 179 -18.00 5.29 2.19
CA TYR A 179 -18.20 4.10 1.38
C TYR A 179 -18.55 4.51 -0.06
N LEU A 180 -17.69 4.15 -1.02
CA LEU A 180 -17.82 4.51 -2.43
C LEU A 180 -17.68 3.26 -3.31
#